data_a8208375dc1502afc63b4418e378e2f8
#
_entry.id   a8208375dc1502afc63b4418e378e2f8
#
_cell.length_a   1.000
_cell.length_b   1.000
_cell.length_c   1.000
_cell.angle_alpha   90.00
_cell.angle_beta   90.00
_cell.angle_gamma   90.00
#
_symmetry.space_group_name_H-M   'P 1'
#
loop_
_entity.id
_entity.type
_entity.pdbx_description
1 polymer ?
#
loop_
_entity_poly.entity_id
_entity_poly.type
_entity_poly.pdbx_seq_one_letter_code
_entity_poly.pdbx_strand_id
1 'polypeptide(L)'
;MHFKKIFIFIVLSLVIGLFGCTKEEKKVGAPKQEEITKNLVPPKSELTGQNFFVELTDLKVLTVVDTASKEIVGTPTLKGRIKITNKSKDILDIQALTLEYLDEAGKPIPYKPEEKIEKVYAFWKALQPEGITEGSLDVTIPTKAIKEKSLRKIEINLVYVPSPLKREILTLSEKVE
;
A
#
# COMPACT_ATOMS: atom_id res chain seq x y z
N MET A 1 78.04 -5.25 14.37
CA MET A 1 77.46 -6.45 13.65
C MET A 1 76.07 -6.90 14.10
N HIS A 2 75.44 -6.20 15.03
CA HIS A 2 74.10 -6.57 15.57
C HIS A 2 72.94 -5.88 14.87
N PHE A 3 73.14 -4.75 14.19
CA PHE A 3 72.07 -3.97 13.52
C PHE A 3 71.49 -4.70 12.32
N LYS A 4 72.30 -5.48 11.56
CA LYS A 4 71.79 -6.20 10.38
C LYS A 4 70.85 -7.37 10.74
N LYS A 5 71.04 -7.99 11.90
CA LYS A 5 70.15 -9.10 12.34
C LYS A 5 68.77 -8.62 12.83
N ILE A 6 68.71 -7.45 13.46
CA ILE A 6 67.47 -6.85 13.91
C ILE A 6 66.60 -6.41 12.73
N PHE A 7 67.24 -5.91 11.66
CA PHE A 7 66.49 -5.47 10.47
C PHE A 7 65.86 -6.65 9.72
N ILE A 8 66.50 -7.81 9.70
CA ILE A 8 65.97 -9.02 9.04
C ILE A 8 64.76 -9.55 9.84
N PHE A 9 64.76 -9.47 11.18
CA PHE A 9 63.62 -9.90 11.98
C PHE A 9 62.42 -8.98 11.85
N ILE A 10 62.61 -7.68 11.71
CA ILE A 10 61.54 -6.70 11.51
C ILE A 10 60.89 -6.88 10.12
N VAL A 11 61.68 -7.13 9.08
CA VAL A 11 61.14 -7.36 7.73
C VAL A 11 60.42 -8.71 7.65
N LEU A 12 60.88 -9.75 8.37
CA LEU A 12 60.22 -11.05 8.36
C LEU A 12 58.89 -11.02 9.14
N SER A 13 58.80 -10.24 10.21
CA SER A 13 57.52 -10.06 10.95
C SER A 13 56.50 -9.21 10.18
N LEU A 14 56.94 -8.31 9.30
CA LEU A 14 56.06 -7.50 8.47
C LEU A 14 55.42 -8.31 7.32
N VAL A 15 56.13 -9.35 6.84
CA VAL A 15 55.63 -10.21 5.75
C VAL A 15 54.57 -11.21 6.23
N ILE A 16 54.68 -11.67 7.50
CA ILE A 16 53.70 -12.60 8.08
C ILE A 16 52.36 -11.92 8.39
N GLY A 17 52.38 -10.60 8.63
CA GLY A 17 51.17 -9.82 8.88
C GLY A 17 50.25 -9.57 7.65
N LEU A 18 50.72 -9.86 6.43
CA LEU A 18 49.99 -9.62 5.19
C LEU A 18 49.22 -10.85 4.68
N PHE A 19 49.39 -12.02 5.28
CA PHE A 19 48.56 -13.20 5.03
C PHE A 19 47.44 -13.35 6.08
N GLY A 20 46.91 -12.23 6.56
CA GLY A 20 45.66 -12.20 7.28
C GLY A 20 44.54 -12.72 6.36
N CYS A 21 43.95 -13.84 6.74
CA CYS A 21 42.76 -14.41 6.08
C CYS A 21 41.75 -13.31 5.71
N THR A 22 41.69 -12.95 4.44
CA THR A 22 40.47 -12.37 3.90
C THR A 22 39.42 -13.46 3.99
N LYS A 23 38.64 -13.50 5.09
CA LYS A 23 37.33 -14.09 5.03
C LYS A 23 36.65 -13.36 3.90
N GLU A 24 36.46 -14.04 2.78
CA GLU A 24 35.47 -13.64 1.81
C GLU A 24 34.12 -13.57 2.57
N GLU A 25 33.78 -12.38 3.04
CA GLU A 25 32.37 -12.09 3.33
C GLU A 25 31.65 -12.34 2.03
N LYS A 26 31.02 -13.51 1.91
CA LYS A 26 29.97 -13.71 0.92
C LYS A 26 29.05 -12.51 1.08
N LYS A 27 29.15 -11.53 0.18
CA LYS A 27 28.14 -10.50 0.02
C LYS A 27 26.86 -11.27 -0.21
N VAL A 28 26.09 -11.47 0.84
CA VAL A 28 24.71 -11.93 0.72
C VAL A 28 24.07 -10.86 -0.16
N GLY A 29 23.88 -11.20 -1.42
CA GLY A 29 23.26 -10.29 -2.36
C GLY A 29 21.92 -9.87 -1.75
N ALA A 30 21.58 -8.57 -1.85
CA ALA A 30 20.29 -8.10 -1.38
C ALA A 30 19.21 -9.03 -1.90
N PRO A 31 18.24 -9.44 -1.07
CA PRO A 31 17.19 -10.36 -1.48
C PRO A 31 16.51 -9.78 -2.72
N LYS A 32 16.46 -10.58 -3.78
CA LYS A 32 15.77 -10.18 -5.01
C LYS A 32 14.28 -10.14 -4.72
N GLN A 33 13.70 -8.97 -4.85
CA GLN A 33 12.28 -8.72 -4.65
C GLN A 33 11.56 -8.59 -6.00
N GLU A 34 10.32 -9.04 -6.04
CA GLU A 34 9.45 -8.95 -7.19
C GLU A 34 8.12 -8.30 -6.76
N GLU A 35 7.62 -7.35 -7.55
CA GLU A 35 6.31 -6.76 -7.33
C GLU A 35 5.27 -7.57 -8.11
N ILE A 36 4.30 -8.11 -7.40
CA ILE A 36 3.14 -8.79 -7.97
C ILE A 36 1.98 -7.81 -7.98
N THR A 37 1.42 -7.58 -9.16
CA THR A 37 0.23 -6.76 -9.37
C THR A 37 -0.97 -7.64 -9.65
N LYS A 38 -2.07 -7.42 -8.92
CA LYS A 38 -3.37 -8.05 -9.16
C LYS A 38 -4.40 -6.96 -9.41
N ASN A 39 -4.93 -6.89 -10.64
CA ASN A 39 -6.00 -5.96 -10.97
C ASN A 39 -7.31 -6.39 -10.32
N LEU A 40 -8.12 -5.41 -9.91
CA LEU A 40 -9.46 -5.66 -9.43
C LEU A 40 -10.46 -5.74 -10.60
N VAL A 41 -11.57 -6.39 -10.37
CA VAL A 41 -12.63 -6.58 -11.36
C VAL A 41 -13.93 -6.03 -10.78
N PRO A 42 -14.61 -5.14 -11.51
CA PRO A 42 -14.29 -4.61 -12.83
C PRO A 42 -13.14 -3.57 -12.81
N PRO A 43 -12.49 -3.30 -13.97
CA PRO A 43 -11.38 -2.33 -14.04
C PRO A 43 -11.81 -0.87 -13.83
N LYS A 44 -13.11 -0.64 -13.93
CA LYS A 44 -13.76 0.65 -13.70
C LYS A 44 -15.06 0.42 -12.96
N SER A 45 -15.26 1.15 -11.87
CA SER A 45 -16.49 1.15 -11.10
C SER A 45 -17.08 2.53 -10.99
N GLU A 46 -18.39 2.61 -11.11
CA GLU A 46 -19.13 3.84 -11.08
C GLU A 46 -20.28 3.74 -10.08
N LEU A 47 -20.46 4.78 -9.31
CA LEU A 47 -21.61 4.95 -8.43
C LEU A 47 -22.27 6.28 -8.68
N THR A 48 -23.55 6.24 -9.04
CA THR A 48 -24.39 7.43 -9.19
C THR A 48 -25.26 7.57 -7.97
N GLY A 49 -24.92 8.51 -7.11
CA GLY A 49 -25.79 8.97 -6.03
C GLY A 49 -26.71 10.10 -6.48
N GLN A 50 -27.59 10.53 -5.59
CA GLN A 50 -28.53 11.62 -5.88
C GLN A 50 -27.80 12.93 -6.25
N ASN A 51 -26.70 13.20 -5.56
CA ASN A 51 -25.93 14.45 -5.68
C ASN A 51 -24.52 14.26 -6.23
N PHE A 52 -24.11 13.03 -6.47
CA PHE A 52 -22.75 12.69 -6.90
C PHE A 52 -22.70 11.73 -8.05
N PHE A 53 -21.56 11.78 -8.70
CA PHE A 53 -21.04 10.69 -9.48
C PHE A 53 -19.63 10.38 -8.99
N VAL A 54 -19.36 9.13 -8.64
CA VAL A 54 -18.03 8.64 -8.23
C VAL A 54 -17.57 7.62 -9.25
N GLU A 55 -16.35 7.79 -9.71
CA GLU A 55 -15.68 6.88 -10.63
C GLU A 55 -14.38 6.39 -9.98
N LEU A 56 -14.18 5.07 -9.97
CA LEU A 56 -12.96 4.42 -9.57
C LEU A 56 -12.33 3.75 -10.79
N THR A 57 -11.04 3.98 -11.01
CA THR A 57 -10.31 3.40 -12.14
C THR A 57 -8.95 2.88 -11.71
N ASP A 58 -8.43 1.94 -12.50
CA ASP A 58 -7.07 1.39 -12.33
C ASP A 58 -6.82 0.77 -10.94
N LEU A 59 -7.88 0.22 -10.32
CA LEU A 59 -7.78 -0.42 -9.02
C LEU A 59 -6.95 -1.70 -9.11
N LYS A 60 -5.90 -1.76 -8.30
CA LYS A 60 -4.99 -2.90 -8.24
C LYS A 60 -4.40 -3.11 -6.87
N VAL A 61 -4.17 -4.36 -6.52
CA VAL A 61 -3.41 -4.76 -5.33
C VAL A 61 -1.97 -5.00 -5.72
N LEU A 62 -1.05 -4.33 -5.05
CA LEU A 62 0.39 -4.53 -5.18
C LEU A 62 0.92 -5.29 -3.98
N THR A 63 1.76 -6.29 -4.24
CA THR A 63 2.40 -7.11 -3.21
C THR A 63 3.86 -7.31 -3.57
N VAL A 64 4.77 -7.06 -2.65
CA VAL A 64 6.20 -7.31 -2.84
C VAL A 64 6.55 -8.65 -2.20
N VAL A 65 7.14 -9.54 -2.98
CA VAL A 65 7.56 -10.88 -2.54
C VAL A 65 9.06 -11.06 -2.72
N ASP A 66 9.65 -11.84 -1.85
CA ASP A 66 11.00 -12.37 -2.05
C ASP A 66 10.97 -13.44 -3.12
N THR A 67 11.87 -13.36 -4.13
CA THR A 67 11.83 -14.27 -5.27
C THR A 67 12.24 -15.71 -4.92
N ALA A 68 13.01 -15.90 -3.84
CA ALA A 68 13.49 -17.22 -3.42
C ALA A 68 12.50 -17.91 -2.49
N SER A 69 12.04 -17.24 -1.44
CA SER A 69 11.10 -17.80 -0.46
C SER A 69 9.63 -17.70 -0.88
N LYS A 70 9.31 -16.81 -1.84
CA LYS A 70 7.95 -16.44 -2.23
C LYS A 70 7.13 -15.83 -1.09
N GLU A 71 7.79 -15.42 -0.02
CA GLU A 71 7.16 -14.74 1.11
C GLU A 71 6.91 -13.26 0.81
N ILE A 72 5.83 -12.74 1.37
CA ILE A 72 5.50 -11.32 1.31
C ILE A 72 6.48 -10.57 2.23
N VAL A 73 7.29 -9.70 1.65
CA VAL A 73 8.32 -8.92 2.35
C VAL A 73 7.97 -7.44 2.49
N GLY A 74 6.97 -6.98 1.75
CA GLY A 74 6.44 -5.62 1.83
C GLY A 74 5.01 -5.57 2.36
N THR A 75 4.55 -4.38 2.74
CA THR A 75 3.14 -4.16 3.07
C THR A 75 2.33 -4.10 1.77
N PRO A 76 1.32 -4.97 1.58
CA PRO A 76 0.46 -4.88 0.42
C PRO A 76 -0.28 -3.56 0.36
N THR A 77 -0.48 -3.03 -0.84
CA THR A 77 -1.17 -1.75 -1.06
C THR A 77 -2.26 -1.86 -2.10
N LEU A 78 -3.36 -1.14 -1.89
CA LEU A 78 -4.39 -0.86 -2.89
C LEU A 78 -4.02 0.45 -3.58
N LYS A 79 -3.86 0.39 -4.90
CA LYS A 79 -3.64 1.59 -5.73
C LYS A 79 -4.76 1.76 -6.74
N GLY A 80 -5.02 3.02 -7.10
CA GLY A 80 -6.02 3.36 -8.09
C GLY A 80 -6.24 4.86 -8.19
N ARG A 81 -7.30 5.23 -8.88
CA ARG A 81 -7.74 6.63 -9.00
C ARG A 81 -9.21 6.75 -8.64
N ILE A 82 -9.55 7.84 -7.98
CA ILE A 82 -10.93 8.22 -7.68
C ILE A 82 -11.22 9.57 -8.27
N LYS A 83 -12.38 9.69 -8.92
CA LYS A 83 -12.92 10.94 -9.41
C LYS A 83 -14.32 11.14 -8.84
N ILE A 84 -14.55 12.29 -8.27
CA ILE A 84 -15.85 12.65 -7.67
C ILE A 84 -16.37 13.89 -8.36
N THR A 85 -17.60 13.82 -8.86
CA THR A 85 -18.31 14.93 -9.49
C THR A 85 -19.51 15.30 -8.63
N ASN A 86 -19.60 16.57 -8.24
CA ASN A 86 -20.79 17.12 -7.59
C ASN A 86 -21.87 17.40 -8.65
N LYS A 87 -22.98 16.70 -8.58
CA LYS A 87 -24.14 16.91 -9.46
C LYS A 87 -25.24 17.78 -8.82
N SER A 88 -25.00 18.23 -7.58
CA SER A 88 -25.96 19.07 -6.87
C SER A 88 -25.75 20.54 -7.17
N LYS A 89 -26.74 21.35 -6.77
CA LYS A 89 -26.65 22.82 -6.78
C LYS A 89 -25.97 23.38 -5.54
N ASP A 90 -25.63 22.52 -4.58
CA ASP A 90 -25.07 22.87 -3.29
C ASP A 90 -23.59 22.49 -3.21
N ILE A 91 -22.87 23.12 -2.28
CA ILE A 91 -21.50 22.76 -1.97
C ILE A 91 -21.48 21.41 -1.23
N LEU A 92 -20.55 20.55 -1.61
CA LEU A 92 -20.31 19.26 -0.98
C LEU A 92 -19.02 19.25 -0.20
N ASP A 93 -19.12 18.89 1.07
CA ASP A 93 -17.96 18.71 1.94
C ASP A 93 -17.65 17.21 2.09
N ILE A 94 -16.56 16.75 1.47
CA ILE A 94 -16.12 15.37 1.55
C ILE A 94 -15.30 15.21 2.84
N GLN A 95 -15.85 14.46 3.79
CA GLN A 95 -15.29 14.30 5.13
C GLN A 95 -14.25 13.17 5.21
N ALA A 96 -14.51 12.06 4.56
CA ALA A 96 -13.63 10.90 4.61
C ALA A 96 -13.88 9.93 3.45
N LEU A 97 -12.84 9.20 3.09
CA LEU A 97 -12.92 7.93 2.38
C LEU A 97 -12.52 6.84 3.38
N THR A 98 -13.33 5.80 3.53
CA THR A 98 -13.01 4.66 4.39
C THR A 98 -13.04 3.38 3.58
N LEU A 99 -12.13 2.45 3.90
CA LEU A 99 -12.04 1.14 3.27
C LEU A 99 -12.25 0.04 4.30
N GLU A 100 -12.99 -0.98 3.90
CA GLU A 100 -13.19 -2.20 4.68
C GLU A 100 -12.85 -3.41 3.81
N TYR A 101 -12.03 -4.30 4.35
CA TYR A 101 -11.57 -5.51 3.67
C TYR A 101 -12.36 -6.70 4.17
N LEU A 102 -13.01 -7.43 3.26
CA LEU A 102 -13.93 -8.51 3.62
C LEU A 102 -13.43 -9.86 3.10
N ASP A 103 -13.68 -10.90 3.89
CA ASP A 103 -13.47 -12.29 3.50
C ASP A 103 -14.65 -12.86 2.67
N GLU A 104 -14.59 -14.15 2.36
CA GLU A 104 -15.61 -14.85 1.56
C GLU A 104 -16.98 -14.86 2.25
N ALA A 105 -17.02 -14.85 3.58
CA ALA A 105 -18.24 -14.78 4.39
C ALA A 105 -18.76 -13.35 4.56
N GLY A 106 -18.09 -12.34 3.98
CA GLY A 106 -18.40 -10.93 4.18
C GLY A 106 -17.98 -10.40 5.56
N LYS A 107 -17.09 -11.11 6.25
CA LYS A 107 -16.61 -10.71 7.56
C LYS A 107 -15.40 -9.79 7.42
N PRO A 108 -15.34 -8.67 8.16
CA PRO A 108 -14.21 -7.75 8.13
C PRO A 108 -12.89 -8.42 8.55
N ILE A 109 -11.85 -8.17 7.76
CA ILE A 109 -10.48 -8.59 8.04
C ILE A 109 -9.79 -7.40 8.72
N PRO A 110 -9.49 -7.47 10.03
CA PRO A 110 -8.95 -6.34 10.76
C PRO A 110 -7.48 -6.08 10.40
N TYR A 111 -7.12 -4.82 10.37
CA TYR A 111 -5.74 -4.34 10.28
C TYR A 111 -4.92 -4.75 11.50
N LYS A 112 -5.46 -4.39 12.64
CA LYS A 112 -5.05 -4.79 13.98
C LYS A 112 -6.27 -5.40 14.68
N PRO A 113 -6.11 -6.12 15.78
CA PRO A 113 -7.19 -6.84 16.43
C PRO A 113 -8.49 -6.04 16.69
N GLU A 114 -8.39 -4.72 16.77
CA GLU A 114 -9.53 -3.84 17.07
C GLU A 114 -9.90 -2.86 15.94
N GLU A 115 -9.08 -2.77 14.89
CA GLU A 115 -9.30 -1.86 13.75
C GLU A 115 -9.87 -2.62 12.56
N LYS A 116 -11.15 -2.40 12.27
CA LYS A 116 -11.86 -3.05 11.16
C LYS A 116 -11.87 -2.21 9.87
N ILE A 117 -11.66 -0.92 9.99
CA ILE A 117 -11.81 0.05 8.90
C ILE A 117 -10.54 0.87 8.78
N GLU A 118 -9.96 0.91 7.58
CA GLU A 118 -8.90 1.85 7.24
C GLU A 118 -9.52 3.20 6.87
N LYS A 119 -9.16 4.24 7.59
CA LYS A 119 -9.60 5.60 7.30
C LYS A 119 -8.56 6.30 6.45
N VAL A 120 -8.90 6.59 5.21
CA VAL A 120 -8.11 7.42 4.33
C VAL A 120 -8.63 8.86 4.44
N TYR A 121 -7.83 9.72 5.02
CA TYR A 121 -8.09 11.15 5.01
C TYR A 121 -7.57 11.73 3.70
N ALA A 122 -8.43 11.85 2.72
CA ALA A 122 -8.15 12.67 1.57
C ALA A 122 -8.60 14.11 1.91
N PHE A 123 -7.67 15.04 1.93
CA PHE A 123 -7.96 16.46 2.09
C PHE A 123 -8.51 17.01 0.77
N TRP A 124 -9.73 16.66 0.45
CA TRP A 124 -10.42 17.31 -0.66
C TRP A 124 -11.00 18.63 -0.16
N LYS A 125 -10.79 19.67 -0.96
CA LYS A 125 -11.52 20.92 -0.74
C LYS A 125 -13.00 20.68 -0.98
N ALA A 126 -13.87 21.43 -0.29
CA ALA A 126 -15.30 21.43 -0.55
C ALA A 126 -15.58 21.61 -2.05
N LEU A 127 -16.35 20.68 -2.64
CA LEU A 127 -16.68 20.71 -4.04
C LEU A 127 -17.82 21.71 -4.31
N GLN A 128 -17.55 22.68 -5.16
CA GLN A 128 -18.57 23.60 -5.65
C GLN A 128 -19.63 22.86 -6.47
N PRO A 129 -20.81 23.42 -6.69
CA PRO A 129 -21.78 22.89 -7.63
C PRO A 129 -21.14 22.56 -8.99
N GLU A 130 -21.44 21.39 -9.54
CA GLU A 130 -20.87 20.84 -10.78
C GLU A 130 -19.32 20.67 -10.76
N GLY A 131 -18.71 20.89 -9.60
CA GLY A 131 -17.25 20.74 -9.40
C GLY A 131 -16.81 19.28 -9.48
N ILE A 132 -15.56 19.10 -9.91
CA ILE A 132 -14.89 17.80 -10.02
C ILE A 132 -13.65 17.81 -9.15
N THR A 133 -13.39 16.69 -8.46
CA THR A 133 -12.11 16.41 -7.81
C THR A 133 -11.61 15.04 -8.20
N GLU A 134 -10.30 14.91 -8.29
CA GLU A 134 -9.62 13.65 -8.58
C GLU A 134 -8.54 13.41 -7.54
N GLY A 135 -8.28 12.16 -7.23
CA GLY A 135 -7.26 11.75 -6.29
C GLY A 135 -6.71 10.37 -6.58
N SER A 136 -5.51 10.11 -6.08
CA SER A 136 -4.91 8.77 -6.09
C SER A 136 -5.29 8.03 -4.82
N LEU A 137 -5.63 6.76 -4.97
CA LEU A 137 -5.68 5.81 -3.87
C LEU A 137 -4.30 5.15 -3.73
N ASP A 138 -3.74 5.21 -2.55
CA ASP A 138 -2.52 4.49 -2.17
C ASP A 138 -2.67 4.11 -0.69
N VAL A 139 -3.29 2.96 -0.46
CA VAL A 139 -3.78 2.56 0.86
C VAL A 139 -3.23 1.18 1.18
N THR A 140 -2.78 1.00 2.40
CA THR A 140 -2.27 -0.30 2.85
C THR A 140 -3.39 -1.33 2.97
N ILE A 141 -3.07 -2.60 2.70
CA ILE A 141 -3.97 -3.75 2.89
C ILE A 141 -3.44 -4.60 4.05
N PRO A 142 -4.30 -5.17 4.91
CA PRO A 142 -3.86 -6.10 5.94
C PRO A 142 -3.04 -7.25 5.32
N THR A 143 -1.76 -7.38 5.71
CA THR A 143 -0.87 -8.42 5.18
C THR A 143 -1.47 -9.82 5.37
N LYS A 144 -2.19 -10.04 6.47
CA LYS A 144 -2.90 -11.27 6.75
C LYS A 144 -3.90 -11.63 5.67
N ALA A 145 -4.66 -10.64 5.17
CA ALA A 145 -5.66 -10.83 4.13
C ALA A 145 -5.09 -11.41 2.83
N ILE A 146 -3.86 -11.01 2.50
CA ILE A 146 -3.16 -11.51 1.30
C ILE A 146 -2.45 -12.84 1.59
N LYS A 147 -1.75 -12.97 2.73
CA LYS A 147 -1.07 -14.22 3.12
C LYS A 147 -2.02 -15.40 3.22
N GLU A 148 -3.15 -15.22 3.84
CA GLU A 148 -4.17 -16.26 4.03
C GLU A 148 -5.08 -16.40 2.79
N LYS A 149 -4.88 -15.58 1.76
CA LYS A 149 -5.74 -15.53 0.56
C LYS A 149 -7.23 -15.36 0.90
N SER A 150 -7.51 -14.67 2.00
CA SER A 150 -8.86 -14.50 2.53
C SER A 150 -9.58 -13.27 1.98
N LEU A 151 -8.86 -12.31 1.39
CA LEU A 151 -9.47 -11.12 0.81
C LEU A 151 -10.32 -11.45 -0.40
N ARG A 152 -11.62 -11.14 -0.35
CA ARG A 152 -12.58 -11.36 -1.43
C ARG A 152 -13.25 -10.09 -1.92
N LYS A 153 -13.39 -9.10 -1.05
CA LYS A 153 -14.10 -7.87 -1.34
C LYS A 153 -13.45 -6.69 -0.64
N ILE A 154 -13.45 -5.55 -1.29
CA ILE A 154 -13.06 -4.27 -0.71
C ILE A 154 -14.28 -3.36 -0.79
N GLU A 155 -14.76 -2.87 0.35
CA GLU A 155 -15.79 -1.85 0.41
C GLU A 155 -15.15 -0.48 0.59
N ILE A 156 -15.53 0.46 -0.27
CA ILE A 156 -15.04 1.82 -0.28
C ILE A 156 -16.22 2.74 0.03
N ASN A 157 -16.17 3.42 1.16
CA ASN A 157 -17.24 4.29 1.63
C ASN A 157 -16.79 5.74 1.56
N LEU A 158 -17.56 6.55 0.85
CA LEU A 158 -17.42 7.99 0.81
C LEU A 158 -18.36 8.64 1.82
N VAL A 159 -17.79 9.35 2.79
CA VAL A 159 -18.55 10.09 3.81
C VAL A 159 -18.53 11.56 3.46
N TYR A 160 -19.70 12.16 3.34
CA TYR A 160 -19.83 13.55 2.94
C TYR A 160 -20.97 14.28 3.67
N VAL A 161 -20.96 15.59 3.63
CA VAL A 161 -22.00 16.47 4.14
C VAL A 161 -22.55 17.29 2.98
N PRO A 162 -23.79 17.05 2.53
CA PRO A 162 -24.47 17.94 1.62
C PRO A 162 -24.95 19.19 2.39
N SER A 163 -25.01 20.34 1.72
CA SER A 163 -25.63 21.54 2.31
C SER A 163 -27.15 21.50 2.08
N PRO A 164 -27.99 21.80 3.09
CA PRO A 164 -27.67 21.98 4.50
C PRO A 164 -27.65 20.66 5.28
N LEU A 165 -26.58 20.47 6.01
CA LEU A 165 -26.30 19.58 7.13
C LEU A 165 -27.03 18.22 7.25
N LYS A 166 -26.87 17.32 6.28
CA LYS A 166 -27.21 15.90 6.45
C LYS A 166 -26.01 15.04 6.06
N ARG A 167 -25.48 14.28 7.00
CA ARG A 167 -24.38 13.35 6.73
C ARG A 167 -24.88 12.15 5.93
N GLU A 168 -24.25 11.86 4.82
CA GLU A 168 -24.55 10.71 3.98
C GLU A 168 -23.30 9.84 3.75
N ILE A 169 -23.52 8.56 3.48
CA ILE A 169 -22.48 7.58 3.19
C ILE A 169 -22.81 6.88 1.89
N LEU A 170 -21.87 6.87 0.97
CA LEU A 170 -21.93 6.08 -0.26
C LEU A 170 -20.92 4.94 -0.18
N THR A 171 -21.37 3.73 -0.52
CA THR A 171 -20.56 2.52 -0.50
C THR A 171 -20.37 1.98 -1.90
N LEU A 172 -19.12 1.74 -2.28
CA LEU A 172 -18.74 0.96 -3.44
C LEU A 172 -18.13 -0.35 -2.99
N SER A 173 -18.35 -1.39 -3.75
CA SER A 173 -17.87 -2.73 -3.43
C SER A 173 -17.17 -3.34 -4.63
N GLU A 174 -15.92 -3.73 -4.44
CA GLU A 174 -15.08 -4.34 -5.46
C GLU A 174 -14.74 -5.77 -5.10
N LYS A 175 -14.80 -6.67 -6.09
CA LYS A 175 -14.39 -8.06 -5.93
C LYS A 175 -12.91 -8.23 -6.18
N VAL A 176 -12.29 -9.08 -5.38
CA VAL A 176 -10.89 -9.53 -5.55
C VAL A 176 -10.90 -10.99 -6.00
N GLU A 177 -10.48 -11.24 -7.24
CA GLU A 177 -10.35 -12.59 -7.83
C GLU A 177 -8.98 -13.22 -7.54
#